data_ffbcb28b7d4aa584a777f9b2df866392
#
_entry.id   ffbcb28b7d4aa584a777f9b2df866392
#
_cell.length_a   1.000
_cell.length_b   1.000
_cell.length_c   1.000
_cell.angle_alpha   90.00
_cell.angle_beta   90.00
_cell.angle_gamma   90.00
#
_symmetry.space_group_name_H-M   'P 1'
#
loop_
_entity.id
_entity.type
_entity.pdbx_description
1 polymer ?
#
loop_
_entity_poly.entity_id
_entity_poly.type
_entity_poly.pdbx_seq_one_letter_code
_entity_poly.pdbx_strand_id
1 'polypeptide(L)'
;TFLGPKRRFEFWLKEPGKNGKVIIDDYAHHPDELKASIRSVKDLYPNRRLTVVFQPHLYTRTRDFAPQFAEALSLADDVLLLDIYPARELPIPGVTSEIILKDIKCKNKALCNKNSLVETIKNYNFDVLLTVGAGDICNYLPQICEVVKQKH
;
A
#
# COMPACT_ATOMS: atom_id res chain seq x y z
N THR A 1 15.52 -15.86 11.92
CA THR A 1 15.40 -15.48 12.32
C THR A 1 14.63 -15.01 12.82
N PHE A 2 14.27 -15.26 13.07
CA PHE A 2 13.45 -14.79 13.76
C PHE A 2 13.35 -13.42 13.70
N LEU A 3 14.06 -12.94 13.13
CA LEU A 3 14.10 -11.54 13.08
C LEU A 3 13.46 -10.98 11.86
N GLY A 4 13.40 -11.73 10.79
CA GLY A 4 12.99 -11.25 9.50
C GLY A 4 11.69 -10.50 9.47
N PRO A 5 10.65 -10.99 10.09
CA PRO A 5 9.33 -10.38 9.90
C PRO A 5 9.01 -9.20 10.78
N LYS A 6 10.00 -8.50 11.29
CA LYS A 6 9.74 -7.41 12.21
C LYS A 6 8.87 -6.29 11.66
N ARG A 7 8.91 -6.02 10.36
CA ARG A 7 8.13 -4.96 9.77
C ARG A 7 6.80 -5.43 9.24
N ARG A 8 6.50 -6.68 9.45
CA ARG A 8 5.30 -7.25 8.91
C ARG A 8 4.09 -6.88 9.76
N PHE A 9 3.06 -6.35 9.12
CA PHE A 9 1.77 -6.05 9.73
C PHE A 9 1.88 -5.23 11.01
N GLU A 10 2.48 -4.05 10.88
CA GLU A 10 2.78 -3.19 12.01
C GLU A 10 1.79 -2.04 12.09
N PHE A 11 1.16 -1.85 13.25
CA PHE A 11 0.24 -0.74 13.44
C PHE A 11 1.01 0.56 13.73
N TRP A 12 0.76 1.59 12.94
CA TRP A 12 1.38 2.90 13.12
C TRP A 12 0.42 3.91 13.73
N LEU A 13 -0.88 3.71 13.54
CA LEU A 13 -1.90 4.55 14.14
C LEU A 13 -3.12 3.69 14.36
N LYS A 14 -3.70 3.80 15.55
CA LYS A 14 -4.93 3.09 15.88
C LYS A 14 -5.74 3.96 16.80
N GLU A 15 -6.52 4.86 16.21
CA GLU A 15 -7.37 5.76 16.97
C GLU A 15 -8.55 5.00 17.54
N PRO A 16 -8.99 5.36 18.75
CA PRO A 16 -10.13 4.66 19.37
C PRO A 16 -11.45 5.03 18.70
N GLY A 17 -12.46 4.19 18.93
CA GLY A 17 -13.82 4.46 18.49
C GLY A 17 -14.13 3.96 17.12
N LYS A 18 -15.39 4.02 16.76
CA LYS A 18 -15.88 3.51 15.48
C LYS A 18 -15.32 4.26 14.29
N ASN A 19 -15.05 5.55 14.46
CA ASN A 19 -14.56 6.38 13.36
C ASN A 19 -13.07 6.66 13.44
N GLY A 20 -12.38 5.99 14.36
CA GLY A 20 -10.94 6.17 14.50
C GLY A 20 -10.20 5.69 13.27
N LYS A 21 -9.20 6.46 12.84
CA LYS A 21 -8.39 6.07 11.71
C LYS A 21 -7.37 5.02 12.13
N VAL A 22 -7.06 4.11 11.21
CA VAL A 22 -6.08 3.06 11.44
C VAL A 22 -5.08 3.08 10.31
N ILE A 23 -3.79 3.01 10.66
CA ILE A 23 -2.71 2.94 9.67
C ILE A 23 -1.86 1.72 9.99
N ILE A 24 -1.71 0.84 9.00
CA ILE A 24 -0.95 -0.39 9.13
C ILE A 24 0.10 -0.42 8.02
N ASP A 25 1.31 -0.87 8.36
CA ASP A 25 2.37 -1.05 7.39
C ASP A 25 2.74 -2.53 7.33
N ASP A 26 2.96 -3.04 6.12
CA ASP A 26 3.39 -4.42 5.93
C ASP A 26 4.50 -4.45 4.89
N TYR A 27 5.47 -5.33 5.11
CA TYR A 27 6.61 -5.49 4.24
C TYR A 27 6.31 -6.37 3.02
N ALA A 28 5.07 -6.81 2.86
CA ALA A 28 4.67 -7.70 1.76
C ALA A 28 5.10 -7.14 0.41
N HIS A 29 5.68 -8.00 -0.44
CA HIS A 29 6.15 -7.57 -1.75
C HIS A 29 5.97 -8.65 -2.83
N HIS A 30 5.46 -9.82 -2.48
CA HIS A 30 5.02 -10.82 -3.43
C HIS A 30 3.49 -10.83 -3.49
N PRO A 31 2.90 -11.26 -4.61
CA PRO A 31 1.43 -11.21 -4.73
C PRO A 31 0.69 -11.96 -3.64
N ASP A 32 1.20 -13.15 -3.26
CA ASP A 32 0.54 -13.94 -2.22
C ASP A 32 0.61 -13.25 -0.87
N GLU A 33 1.75 -12.64 -0.55
CA GLU A 33 1.91 -11.89 0.69
C GLU A 33 0.99 -10.68 0.72
N LEU A 34 0.90 -9.98 -0.41
CA LEU A 34 0.03 -8.80 -0.52
C LEU A 34 -1.43 -9.19 -0.33
N LYS A 35 -1.85 -10.28 -0.96
CA LYS A 35 -3.22 -10.75 -0.85
C LYS A 35 -3.54 -11.13 0.59
N ALA A 36 -2.62 -11.83 1.25
CA ALA A 36 -2.81 -12.23 2.65
C ALA A 36 -2.90 -11.02 3.56
N SER A 37 -2.06 -10.01 3.33
CA SER A 37 -2.07 -8.79 4.13
C SER A 37 -3.40 -8.05 4.00
N ILE A 38 -3.87 -7.88 2.77
CA ILE A 38 -5.13 -7.19 2.52
C ILE A 38 -6.30 -7.94 3.16
N ARG A 39 -6.32 -9.27 3.02
CA ARG A 39 -7.38 -10.07 3.63
C ARG A 39 -7.36 -9.98 5.14
N SER A 40 -6.16 -9.97 5.74
CA SER A 40 -6.06 -9.83 7.20
C SER A 40 -6.64 -8.52 7.67
N VAL A 41 -6.36 -7.43 6.97
CA VAL A 41 -6.90 -6.12 7.33
C VAL A 41 -8.42 -6.11 7.18
N LYS A 42 -8.95 -6.70 6.11
CA LYS A 42 -10.38 -6.75 5.89
C LYS A 42 -11.09 -7.59 6.95
N ASP A 43 -10.44 -8.65 7.42
CA ASP A 43 -11.00 -9.48 8.48
C ASP A 43 -11.03 -8.72 9.82
N LEU A 44 -10.02 -7.90 10.07
CA LEU A 44 -9.98 -7.08 11.29
C LEU A 44 -10.98 -5.93 11.26
N TYR A 45 -11.22 -5.37 10.08
CA TYR A 45 -12.06 -4.19 9.90
C TYR A 45 -13.06 -4.41 8.77
N PRO A 46 -14.00 -5.35 8.92
CA PRO A 46 -14.82 -5.81 7.78
C PRO A 46 -15.73 -4.75 7.16
N ASN A 47 -16.12 -3.75 7.92
CA ASN A 47 -17.07 -2.74 7.43
C ASN A 47 -16.41 -1.37 7.27
N ARG A 48 -15.08 -1.34 7.22
CA ARG A 48 -14.34 -0.10 7.11
C ARG A 48 -13.76 0.04 5.70
N ARG A 49 -13.70 1.28 5.22
CA ARG A 49 -13.14 1.55 3.90
C ARG A 49 -11.63 1.41 3.93
N LEU A 50 -11.11 0.49 3.14
CA LEU A 50 -9.69 0.18 3.08
C LEU A 50 -9.04 0.82 1.88
N THR A 51 -8.04 1.66 2.13
CA THR A 51 -7.20 2.24 1.09
C THR A 51 -5.82 1.61 1.21
N VAL A 52 -5.32 1.07 0.10
CA VAL A 52 -4.00 0.44 0.06
C VAL A 52 -3.06 1.31 -0.76
N VAL A 53 -1.90 1.61 -0.17
CA VAL A 53 -0.81 2.28 -0.88
C VAL A 53 0.27 1.23 -1.11
N PHE A 54 0.50 0.87 -2.36
CA PHE A 54 1.45 -0.18 -2.71
C PHE A 54 2.63 0.37 -3.49
N GLN A 55 3.84 0.04 -3.04
CA GLN A 55 5.07 0.36 -3.75
C GLN A 55 5.63 -0.94 -4.33
N PRO A 56 5.50 -1.14 -5.64
CA PRO A 56 6.09 -2.33 -6.26
C PRO A 56 7.59 -2.35 -6.07
N HIS A 57 8.16 -3.52 -5.87
CA HIS A 57 9.58 -3.70 -5.62
C HIS A 57 10.17 -4.50 -6.78
N LEU A 58 11.13 -3.92 -7.49
CA LEU A 58 11.84 -4.48 -8.63
C LEU A 58 11.01 -4.46 -9.92
N TYR A 59 11.68 -4.07 -10.99
CA TYR A 59 11.06 -4.09 -12.32
C TYR A 59 10.76 -5.52 -12.77
N THR A 60 11.68 -6.45 -12.51
CA THR A 60 11.49 -7.84 -12.94
C THR A 60 10.29 -8.47 -12.27
N ARG A 61 10.14 -8.27 -10.96
CA ARG A 61 8.99 -8.84 -10.23
C ARG A 61 7.68 -8.22 -10.71
N THR A 62 7.69 -6.90 -10.95
CA THR A 62 6.50 -6.22 -11.43
C THR A 62 6.09 -6.74 -12.80
N ARG A 63 7.05 -6.90 -13.71
CA ARG A 63 6.78 -7.44 -15.03
C ARG A 63 6.20 -8.85 -14.96
N ASP A 64 6.81 -9.69 -14.12
CA ASP A 64 6.46 -11.11 -14.09
C ASP A 64 5.13 -11.37 -13.40
N PHE A 65 4.74 -10.52 -12.45
CA PHE A 65 3.57 -10.77 -11.60
C PHE A 65 2.52 -9.68 -11.64
N ALA A 66 2.57 -8.80 -12.65
CA ALA A 66 1.62 -7.69 -12.72
C ALA A 66 0.15 -8.11 -12.59
N PRO A 67 -0.32 -9.16 -13.30
CA PRO A 67 -1.73 -9.57 -13.16
C PRO A 67 -2.06 -10.05 -11.76
N GLN A 68 -1.15 -10.76 -11.12
CA GLN A 68 -1.38 -11.27 -9.76
C GLN A 68 -1.39 -10.13 -8.74
N PHE A 69 -0.54 -9.13 -8.92
CA PHE A 69 -0.57 -7.94 -8.07
C PHE A 69 -1.91 -7.21 -8.23
N ALA A 70 -2.37 -7.06 -9.47
CA ALA A 70 -3.65 -6.39 -9.71
C ALA A 70 -4.81 -7.14 -9.07
N GLU A 71 -4.78 -8.47 -9.12
CA GLU A 71 -5.81 -9.29 -8.49
C GLU A 71 -5.84 -9.07 -6.98
N ALA A 72 -4.67 -9.09 -6.35
CA ALA A 72 -4.59 -8.87 -4.90
C ALA A 72 -5.09 -7.48 -4.53
N LEU A 73 -4.65 -6.45 -5.25
CA LEU A 73 -5.03 -5.08 -4.96
C LEU A 73 -6.51 -4.82 -5.19
N SER A 74 -7.14 -5.60 -6.08
CA SER A 74 -8.57 -5.45 -6.34
C SER A 74 -9.44 -5.79 -5.14
N LEU A 75 -8.88 -6.39 -4.12
CA LEU A 75 -9.61 -6.67 -2.87
C LEU A 75 -9.81 -5.41 -2.02
N ALA A 76 -9.05 -4.35 -2.27
CA ALA A 76 -9.18 -3.11 -1.53
C ALA A 76 -10.29 -2.24 -2.11
N ASP A 77 -10.74 -1.27 -1.34
CA ASP A 77 -11.72 -0.30 -1.84
C ASP A 77 -11.06 0.76 -2.70
N ASP A 78 -9.89 1.21 -2.30
CA ASP A 78 -9.12 2.21 -3.01
C ASP A 78 -7.67 1.79 -3.09
N VAL A 79 -7.01 2.12 -4.19
CA VAL A 79 -5.59 1.79 -4.38
C VAL A 79 -4.82 3.00 -4.90
N LEU A 80 -3.72 3.31 -4.23
CA LEU A 80 -2.74 4.29 -4.69
C LEU A 80 -1.46 3.53 -4.99
N LEU A 81 -0.99 3.61 -6.23
CA LEU A 81 0.22 2.92 -6.66
C LEU A 81 1.38 3.89 -6.79
N LEU A 82 2.46 3.60 -6.08
CA LEU A 82 3.70 4.36 -6.21
C LEU A 82 4.51 3.80 -7.38
N ASP A 83 5.52 4.57 -7.80
CA ASP A 83 6.46 4.10 -8.81
C ASP A 83 7.22 2.88 -8.28
N ILE A 84 7.70 2.07 -9.21
CA ILE A 84 8.47 0.88 -8.85
C ILE A 84 9.74 1.30 -8.12
N TYR A 85 10.01 0.63 -6.99
CA TYR A 85 11.26 0.80 -6.27
C TYR A 85 12.31 -0.12 -6.93
N PRO A 86 13.32 0.46 -7.58
CA PRO A 86 14.21 -0.35 -8.42
C PRO A 86 15.25 -1.15 -7.64
N ALA A 87 15.54 -0.76 -6.40
CA ALA A 87 16.66 -1.31 -5.66
C ALA A 87 17.93 -1.15 -6.50
N ARG A 88 18.48 -2.25 -7.03
CA ARG A 88 19.68 -2.17 -7.84
C ARG A 88 19.42 -2.46 -9.32
N GLU A 89 18.18 -2.62 -9.69
CA GLU A 89 17.85 -2.91 -11.08
C GLU A 89 17.86 -1.64 -11.92
N LEU A 90 18.16 -1.83 -13.20
CA LEU A 90 17.98 -0.77 -14.17
C LEU A 90 16.54 -0.81 -14.68
N PRO A 91 16.00 0.34 -15.09
CA PRO A 91 14.64 0.36 -15.63
C PRO A 91 14.52 -0.56 -16.86
N ILE A 92 13.36 -1.22 -16.95
CA ILE A 92 13.03 -2.05 -18.09
C ILE A 92 12.01 -1.28 -18.92
N PRO A 93 12.28 -1.05 -20.22
CA PRO A 93 11.33 -0.31 -21.06
C PRO A 93 9.94 -0.93 -21.03
N GLY A 94 8.93 -0.08 -20.83
CA GLY A 94 7.55 -0.53 -20.80
C GLY A 94 7.08 -1.08 -19.46
N VAL A 95 7.97 -1.22 -18.49
CA VAL A 95 7.61 -1.76 -17.18
C VAL A 95 7.48 -0.60 -16.18
N THR A 96 6.25 -0.28 -15.83
CA THR A 96 5.93 0.77 -14.86
C THR A 96 4.77 0.27 -14.01
N SER A 97 4.42 1.04 -12.98
CA SER A 97 3.27 0.69 -12.15
C SER A 97 1.96 0.67 -12.94
N GLU A 98 1.91 1.35 -14.09
CA GLU A 98 0.72 1.35 -14.91
C GLU A 98 0.32 -0.04 -15.40
N ILE A 99 1.27 -0.95 -15.56
CA ILE A 99 0.93 -2.30 -16.02
C ILE A 99 0.17 -3.08 -14.95
N ILE A 100 0.29 -2.67 -13.69
CA ILE A 100 -0.54 -3.22 -12.61
C ILE A 100 -1.85 -2.45 -12.56
N LEU A 101 -1.77 -1.13 -12.60
CA LEU A 101 -2.93 -0.26 -12.41
C LEU A 101 -4.06 -0.57 -13.38
N LYS A 102 -3.74 -0.81 -14.63
CA LYS A 102 -4.75 -1.02 -15.67
C LYS A 102 -5.68 -2.20 -15.38
N ASP A 103 -5.19 -3.20 -14.65
CA ASP A 103 -5.96 -4.41 -14.37
C ASP A 103 -6.57 -4.45 -12.99
N ILE A 104 -6.37 -3.41 -12.18
CA ILE A 104 -6.98 -3.35 -10.85
C ILE A 104 -8.46 -3.05 -10.99
N LYS A 105 -9.28 -3.84 -10.32
CA LYS A 105 -10.73 -3.69 -10.34
C LYS A 105 -11.22 -3.24 -8.98
N CYS A 106 -11.09 -1.96 -8.71
CA CYS A 106 -11.62 -1.38 -7.49
C CYS A 106 -12.26 -0.04 -7.81
N LYS A 107 -12.94 0.52 -6.82
CA LYS A 107 -13.73 1.72 -7.02
C LYS A 107 -12.86 2.92 -7.40
N ASN A 108 -11.78 3.11 -6.70
CA ASN A 108 -10.87 4.22 -6.95
C ASN A 108 -9.45 3.70 -7.05
N LYS A 109 -8.74 4.09 -8.08
CA LYS A 109 -7.35 3.70 -8.26
C LYS A 109 -6.60 4.83 -8.95
N ALA A 110 -5.35 5.05 -8.57
CA ALA A 110 -4.54 6.11 -9.15
C ALA A 110 -3.07 5.85 -8.93
N LEU A 111 -2.25 6.45 -9.78
CA LEU A 111 -0.82 6.50 -9.55
C LEU A 111 -0.53 7.67 -8.61
N CYS A 112 0.51 7.51 -7.82
CA CYS A 112 0.92 8.54 -6.87
C CYS A 112 2.43 8.49 -6.78
N ASN A 113 3.10 9.64 -6.78
CA ASN A 113 4.54 9.61 -6.58
C ASN A 113 4.88 9.91 -5.13
N LYS A 114 6.11 9.60 -4.73
CA LYS A 114 6.52 9.75 -3.33
C LYS A 114 6.48 11.20 -2.87
N ASN A 115 6.76 12.13 -3.77
CA ASN A 115 6.81 13.55 -3.40
C ASN A 115 5.44 14.11 -3.04
N SER A 116 4.37 13.53 -3.57
CA SER A 116 3.01 13.98 -3.30
C SER A 116 2.24 13.03 -2.39
N LEU A 117 2.87 11.94 -1.95
CA LEU A 117 2.17 10.90 -1.18
C LEU A 117 1.53 11.44 0.09
N VAL A 118 2.30 12.14 0.90
CA VAL A 118 1.79 12.64 2.19
C VAL A 118 0.62 13.61 1.98
N GLU A 119 0.76 14.50 1.01
CA GLU A 119 -0.31 15.46 0.72
C GLU A 119 -1.54 14.77 0.15
N THR A 120 -1.35 13.77 -0.68
CA THR A 120 -2.46 13.00 -1.24
C THR A 120 -3.24 12.30 -0.14
N ILE A 121 -2.53 11.65 0.79
CA ILE A 121 -3.19 10.97 1.91
C ILE A 121 -3.89 11.95 2.82
N LYS A 122 -3.28 13.11 3.05
CA LYS A 122 -3.89 14.15 3.88
C LYS A 122 -5.28 14.52 3.37
N ASN A 123 -5.44 14.56 2.06
CA ASN A 123 -6.70 14.94 1.43
C ASN A 123 -7.58 13.76 1.05
N TYR A 124 -7.15 12.55 1.37
CA TYR A 124 -7.87 11.35 1.02
C TYR A 124 -8.82 10.94 2.14
N ASN A 125 -9.96 10.39 1.76
CA ASN A 125 -10.96 9.97 2.74
C ASN A 125 -10.91 8.45 2.87
N PHE A 126 -10.35 7.96 3.98
CA PHE A 126 -10.23 6.52 4.23
C PHE A 126 -10.60 6.22 5.68
N ASP A 127 -10.86 4.95 5.97
CA ASP A 127 -11.03 4.48 7.34
C ASP A 127 -9.77 3.76 7.81
N VAL A 128 -9.29 2.83 6.99
CA VAL A 128 -8.07 2.08 7.27
C VAL A 128 -7.12 2.27 6.11
N LEU A 129 -5.88 2.60 6.41
CA LEU A 129 -4.83 2.77 5.41
C LEU A 129 -3.80 1.67 5.60
N LEU A 130 -3.53 0.91 4.54
CA LEU A 130 -2.49 -0.12 4.54
C LEU A 130 -1.40 0.30 3.57
N THR A 131 -0.19 0.54 4.08
CA THR A 131 0.97 0.80 3.24
C THR A 131 1.74 -0.51 3.08
N VAL A 132 2.08 -0.86 1.86
CA VAL A 132 2.66 -2.17 1.56
C VAL A 132 3.84 -2.02 0.62
N GLY A 133 4.89 -2.77 0.89
CA GLY A 133 6.04 -2.80 0.02
C GLY A 133 7.35 -3.00 0.76
N ALA A 134 8.36 -3.45 0.03
CA ALA A 134 9.68 -3.72 0.59
C ALA A 134 10.69 -2.60 0.31
N GLY A 135 10.25 -1.51 -0.31
CA GLY A 135 11.12 -0.39 -0.62
C GLY A 135 11.17 0.64 0.49
N ASP A 136 11.14 1.91 0.11
CA ASP A 136 11.30 3.00 1.06
C ASP A 136 9.99 3.68 1.48
N ILE A 137 8.87 3.06 1.16
CA ILE A 137 7.56 3.64 1.50
C ILE A 137 7.42 3.88 3.00
N CYS A 138 8.01 3.01 3.83
CA CYS A 138 7.90 3.14 5.28
C CYS A 138 8.56 4.42 5.81
N ASN A 139 9.44 5.04 5.04
CA ASN A 139 10.09 6.28 5.45
C ASN A 139 9.11 7.45 5.53
N TYR A 140 7.94 7.32 4.90
CA TYR A 140 6.93 8.38 4.90
C TYR A 140 5.88 8.21 5.99
N LEU A 141 5.90 7.08 6.70
CA LEU A 141 4.90 6.80 7.72
C LEU A 141 4.82 7.82 8.85
N PRO A 142 5.96 8.31 9.40
CA PRO A 142 5.85 9.34 10.44
C PRO A 142 5.09 10.57 9.97
N GLN A 143 5.36 11.04 8.75
CA GLN A 143 4.68 12.20 8.20
C GLN A 143 3.22 11.90 7.89
N ILE A 144 2.94 10.70 7.39
CA ILE A 144 1.56 10.29 7.10
C ILE A 144 0.74 10.29 8.38
N CYS A 145 1.27 9.70 9.44
CA CYS A 145 0.58 9.66 10.72
C CYS A 145 0.30 11.07 11.24
N GLU A 146 1.27 11.96 11.09
CA GLU A 146 1.12 13.33 11.57
C GLU A 146 -0.02 14.06 10.86
N VAL A 147 -0.07 13.99 9.52
CA VAL A 147 -1.11 14.69 8.78
C VAL A 147 -2.49 14.06 9.01
N VAL A 148 -2.57 12.76 9.24
CA VAL A 148 -3.83 12.11 9.52
C VAL A 148 -4.35 12.52 10.89
N LYS A 149 -3.47 12.58 11.90
CA LYS A 149 -3.87 13.04 13.23
C LYS A 149 -4.37 14.47 13.20
N GLN A 150 -3.77 15.33 12.39
CA GLN A 150 -4.15 16.73 12.32
C GLN A 150 -5.52 16.96 11.71
N LYS A 151 -6.06 15.99 11.01
CA LYS A 151 -7.39 16.11 10.39
C LYS A 151 -8.50 16.06 11.43
N HIS A 152 -8.20 15.65 12.62
CA HIS A 152 -9.18 15.53 13.69
C HIS A 152 -9.00 16.64 14.75
#